data_c441dde5634df1f4108fa8bf1b7668a2
#
_entry.id   c441dde5634df1f4108fa8bf1b7668a2
#
_cell.length_a   1.000
_cell.length_b   1.000
_cell.length_c   1.000
_cell.angle_alpha   90.00
_cell.angle_beta   90.00
_cell.angle_gamma   90.00
#
_symmetry.space_group_name_H-M   'P 1'
#
loop_
_entity.id
_entity.type
_entity.pdbx_description
1 polymer ?
#
loop_
_entity_poly.entity_id
_entity_poly.type
_entity_poly.pdbx_seq_one_letter_code
_entity_poly.pdbx_strand_id
1 'polypeptide(L)'
;MSGPRPVRAPRGATLTAQGWPQEAALRMLQNNLDPEVAEHPDELVVYGGTGKAARDWPSFDALVRTLTTLRGDETMLVQSGRPVGVLRTHEWAPRVLIANSNLVGDWANWEEFRRLEALGLTMYGQMTAGSWIYIGTQGILQGTYETFAAVAAKRFGGSLAGTVTLTAGLGGMGGAQPLAVTMNGGVALVVECDPTRITRRIEHGYLDVQAASVDDALRLAGDARRDRRALSIGVLGNAAEVVPDLLARGAEIDVVTDQTSAHDPLAYLPIGVAFEDWAAERAKDPAGFTTRARESMARHVEAMVGFLDAGAEVFDYGNSIRGEAQLAGYDRAFDFPGFVPAYIRPLFCEGKGPFRWAALSGDPADIAATDRAILDLFPDNEPLARWIRLAGEKVHYQGLPARICWLGYGERDVAGLRFNEMVASGELSAPVVIGRDHLDAGSVASPYRETEAMADGSDAIADWPLLNALVNTASGATWVSIHHGGGVGMGRSIHAGQVTVADGTALAGEKIARVLSNDPAMGVIRHVDAGYDRAAEVATERGVRVPMHEA
;
A
#
# COMPACT_ATOMS: atom_id res chain seq x y z
N MET A 1 -30.75 0.45 -9.08
CA MET A 1 -30.09 0.34 -10.40
C MET A 1 -28.73 -0.27 -10.15
N SER A 2 -28.54 -1.52 -10.48
CA SER A 2 -27.26 -2.25 -10.30
C SER A 2 -26.43 -2.13 -11.59
N GLY A 3 -25.56 -1.12 -11.66
CA GLY A 3 -24.70 -0.89 -12.83
C GLY A 3 -23.72 0.25 -12.60
N PRO A 4 -22.75 0.44 -13.52
CA PRO A 4 -21.74 1.47 -13.44
C PRO A 4 -22.34 2.87 -13.24
N ARG A 5 -21.78 3.60 -12.28
CA ARG A 5 -22.16 4.97 -11.95
C ARG A 5 -21.04 5.65 -11.14
N PRO A 6 -20.92 6.98 -11.20
CA PRO A 6 -20.04 7.70 -10.31
C PRO A 6 -20.41 7.46 -8.83
N VAL A 7 -19.42 7.15 -8.00
CA VAL A 7 -19.57 6.94 -6.56
C VAL A 7 -18.71 7.98 -5.85
N ARG A 8 -19.27 8.66 -4.86
CA ARG A 8 -18.54 9.56 -3.96
C ARG A 8 -19.03 9.36 -2.53
N ALA A 9 -18.12 9.41 -1.57
CA ALA A 9 -18.46 9.34 -0.17
C ALA A 9 -19.21 10.60 0.30
N PRO A 10 -20.28 10.46 1.10
CA PRO A 10 -20.86 11.59 1.83
C PRO A 10 -19.80 12.28 2.70
N ARG A 11 -19.96 13.59 2.91
CA ARG A 11 -19.06 14.42 3.72
C ARG A 11 -19.85 15.11 4.83
N GLY A 12 -19.15 15.51 5.91
CA GLY A 12 -19.75 16.23 7.03
C GLY A 12 -20.24 15.35 8.17
N ALA A 13 -20.93 15.94 9.13
CA ALA A 13 -21.34 15.30 10.40
C ALA A 13 -22.70 14.57 10.34
N THR A 14 -23.34 14.50 9.18
CA THR A 14 -24.66 13.85 9.04
C THR A 14 -24.53 12.36 8.81
N LEU A 15 -25.16 11.54 9.68
CA LEU A 15 -25.23 10.09 9.52
C LEU A 15 -26.26 9.69 8.46
N THR A 16 -25.89 8.70 7.63
CA THR A 16 -26.80 7.98 6.73
C THR A 16 -27.01 6.53 7.16
N ALA A 17 -26.15 6.03 8.05
CA ALA A 17 -26.22 4.71 8.68
C ALA A 17 -26.68 4.80 10.15
N GLN A 18 -26.76 3.65 10.85
CA GLN A 18 -27.28 3.56 12.23
C GLN A 18 -26.27 4.08 13.29
N GLY A 19 -25.01 4.29 12.91
CA GLY A 19 -23.95 4.79 13.79
C GLY A 19 -22.67 5.06 13.03
N TRP A 20 -21.73 5.75 13.68
CA TRP A 20 -20.47 6.12 13.06
C TRP A 20 -19.59 4.94 12.63
N PRO A 21 -19.53 3.80 13.36
CA PRO A 21 -18.78 2.64 12.88
C PRO A 21 -19.27 2.10 11.52
N GLN A 22 -20.58 2.07 11.30
CA GLN A 22 -21.18 1.65 10.04
C GLN A 22 -21.03 2.71 8.95
N GLU A 23 -21.27 3.96 9.30
CA GLU A 23 -21.12 5.12 8.41
C GLU A 23 -19.67 5.24 7.90
N ALA A 24 -18.69 5.01 8.76
CA ALA A 24 -17.28 5.04 8.41
C ALA A 24 -16.95 3.96 7.36
N ALA A 25 -17.39 2.73 7.57
CA ALA A 25 -17.20 1.65 6.59
C ALA A 25 -17.91 1.96 5.27
N LEU A 26 -19.11 2.53 5.32
CA LEU A 26 -19.88 2.95 4.14
C LEU A 26 -19.15 4.05 3.35
N ARG A 27 -18.70 5.11 4.03
CA ARG A 27 -17.96 6.21 3.37
C ARG A 27 -16.64 5.75 2.80
N MET A 28 -15.91 4.90 3.50
CA MET A 28 -14.63 4.40 3.03
C MET A 28 -14.79 3.44 1.84
N LEU A 29 -15.81 2.58 1.82
CA LEU A 29 -16.16 1.78 0.65
C LEU A 29 -16.44 2.67 -0.57
N GLN A 30 -17.22 3.74 -0.38
CA GLN A 30 -17.55 4.69 -1.45
C GLN A 30 -16.35 5.54 -1.86
N ASN A 31 -15.51 5.95 -0.90
CA ASN A 31 -14.28 6.69 -1.19
C ASN A 31 -13.29 5.88 -2.03
N ASN A 32 -13.22 4.56 -1.83
CA ASN A 32 -12.39 3.68 -2.67
C ASN A 32 -12.77 3.74 -4.16
N LEU A 33 -14.02 4.06 -4.47
CA LEU A 33 -14.56 4.13 -5.83
C LEU A 33 -14.75 5.57 -6.33
N ASP A 34 -14.33 6.57 -5.54
CA ASP A 34 -14.28 7.95 -6.02
C ASP A 34 -13.40 8.03 -7.27
N PRO A 35 -13.83 8.71 -8.34
CA PRO A 35 -13.04 8.87 -9.58
C PRO A 35 -11.66 9.49 -9.37
N GLU A 36 -11.45 10.25 -8.30
CA GLU A 36 -10.13 10.77 -7.93
C GLU A 36 -9.23 9.70 -7.31
N VAL A 37 -9.80 8.63 -6.74
CA VAL A 37 -9.10 7.56 -6.03
C VAL A 37 -8.90 6.32 -6.90
N ALA A 38 -9.98 5.79 -7.47
CA ALA A 38 -9.98 4.54 -8.23
C ALA A 38 -9.33 4.67 -9.62
N GLU A 39 -8.70 3.59 -10.09
CA GLU A 39 -8.16 3.52 -11.45
C GLU A 39 -9.28 3.29 -12.49
N HIS A 40 -10.19 2.32 -12.22
CA HIS A 40 -11.33 1.99 -13.09
C HIS A 40 -12.61 1.84 -12.25
N PRO A 41 -13.21 2.94 -11.77
CA PRO A 41 -14.36 2.90 -10.86
C PRO A 41 -15.58 2.20 -11.47
N ASP A 42 -15.79 2.29 -12.78
CA ASP A 42 -16.90 1.62 -13.48
C ASP A 42 -16.82 0.10 -13.42
N GLU A 43 -15.61 -0.46 -13.25
CA GLU A 43 -15.34 -1.88 -13.06
C GLU A 43 -15.16 -2.26 -11.58
N LEU A 44 -15.37 -1.31 -10.65
CA LEU A 44 -15.12 -1.43 -9.22
C LEU A 44 -13.63 -1.66 -8.88
N VAL A 45 -12.72 -1.38 -9.81
CA VAL A 45 -11.28 -1.54 -9.67
C VAL A 45 -10.68 -0.29 -9.04
N VAL A 46 -10.04 -0.48 -7.91
CA VAL A 46 -9.44 0.59 -7.11
C VAL A 46 -8.00 0.85 -7.53
N TYR A 47 -7.15 -0.20 -7.53
CA TYR A 47 -5.75 -0.12 -7.95
C TYR A 47 -5.15 -1.50 -8.25
N GLY A 48 -3.91 -1.51 -8.75
CA GLY A 48 -3.13 -2.74 -8.93
C GLY A 48 -3.67 -3.67 -10.02
N GLY A 49 -4.15 -3.11 -11.11
CA GLY A 49 -4.66 -3.80 -12.28
C GLY A 49 -6.09 -4.32 -12.12
N THR A 50 -6.36 -5.17 -11.14
CA THR A 50 -7.68 -5.79 -10.93
C THR A 50 -8.17 -5.79 -9.48
N GLY A 51 -7.50 -5.06 -8.58
CA GLY A 51 -7.87 -4.97 -7.16
C GLY A 51 -9.19 -4.24 -6.94
N LYS A 52 -10.23 -4.95 -6.48
CA LYS A 52 -11.60 -4.46 -6.37
C LYS A 52 -12.02 -4.13 -4.95
N ALA A 53 -12.93 -3.17 -4.81
CA ALA A 53 -13.62 -2.85 -3.55
C ALA A 53 -14.86 -3.72 -3.31
N ALA A 54 -15.52 -4.18 -4.37
CA ALA A 54 -16.66 -5.09 -4.33
C ALA A 54 -16.62 -6.03 -5.53
N ARG A 55 -17.22 -7.21 -5.43
CA ARG A 55 -17.16 -8.26 -6.47
C ARG A 55 -17.79 -7.81 -7.78
N ASP A 56 -18.98 -7.23 -7.68
CA ASP A 56 -19.80 -6.74 -8.78
C ASP A 56 -20.75 -5.64 -8.27
N TRP A 57 -21.43 -4.95 -9.18
CA TRP A 57 -22.35 -3.87 -8.83
C TRP A 57 -23.53 -4.33 -7.95
N PRO A 58 -24.17 -5.51 -8.17
CA PRO A 58 -25.16 -6.04 -7.24
C PRO A 58 -24.63 -6.23 -5.82
N SER A 59 -23.39 -6.71 -5.67
CA SER A 59 -22.73 -6.86 -4.37
C SER A 59 -22.43 -5.50 -3.73
N PHE A 60 -21.95 -4.52 -4.51
CA PHE A 60 -21.75 -3.15 -4.03
C PHE A 60 -23.05 -2.54 -3.49
N ASP A 61 -24.15 -2.66 -4.24
CA ASP A 61 -25.45 -2.17 -3.81
C ASP A 61 -25.94 -2.87 -2.53
N ALA A 62 -25.67 -4.17 -2.39
CA ALA A 62 -26.01 -4.93 -1.21
C ALA A 62 -25.17 -4.51 0.00
N LEU A 63 -23.85 -4.26 -0.19
CA LEU A 63 -22.96 -3.71 0.85
C LEU A 63 -23.48 -2.37 1.36
N VAL A 64 -23.79 -1.45 0.46
CA VAL A 64 -24.32 -0.11 0.80
C VAL A 64 -25.62 -0.23 1.60
N ARG A 65 -26.61 -1.01 1.12
CA ARG A 65 -27.87 -1.21 1.85
C ARG A 65 -27.67 -1.84 3.22
N THR A 66 -26.80 -2.84 3.32
CA THR A 66 -26.54 -3.53 4.59
C THR A 66 -25.88 -2.59 5.59
N LEU A 67 -24.83 -1.85 5.19
CA LEU A 67 -24.15 -0.90 6.07
C LEU A 67 -25.08 0.21 6.56
N THR A 68 -26.01 0.67 5.72
CA THR A 68 -27.00 1.68 6.10
C THR A 68 -27.96 1.18 7.21
N THR A 69 -28.26 -0.10 7.24
CA THR A 69 -29.26 -0.68 8.17
C THR A 69 -28.65 -1.53 9.29
N LEU A 70 -27.35 -1.80 9.24
CA LEU A 70 -26.63 -2.63 10.20
C LEU A 70 -26.68 -2.02 11.61
N ARG A 71 -27.10 -2.81 12.59
CA ARG A 71 -27.21 -2.35 13.98
C ARG A 71 -25.87 -2.40 14.71
N GLY A 72 -25.78 -1.70 15.84
CA GLY A 72 -24.59 -1.66 16.68
C GLY A 72 -24.20 -3.00 17.33
N ASP A 73 -25.09 -3.98 17.36
CA ASP A 73 -24.88 -5.35 17.87
C ASP A 73 -24.82 -6.41 16.76
N GLU A 74 -24.65 -5.99 15.50
CA GLU A 74 -24.56 -6.88 14.35
C GLU A 74 -23.20 -6.80 13.65
N THR A 75 -22.79 -7.90 13.02
CA THR A 75 -21.59 -8.02 12.20
C THR A 75 -21.96 -8.53 10.81
N MET A 76 -21.58 -7.78 9.78
CA MET A 76 -21.69 -8.20 8.39
C MET A 76 -20.47 -9.03 8.00
N LEU A 77 -20.71 -10.16 7.33
CA LEU A 77 -19.69 -11.01 6.75
C LEU A 77 -19.56 -10.74 5.25
N VAL A 78 -18.33 -10.49 4.81
CA VAL A 78 -18.01 -10.20 3.40
C VAL A 78 -17.02 -11.23 2.89
N GLN A 79 -17.43 -12.02 1.90
CA GLN A 79 -16.61 -13.01 1.22
C GLN A 79 -16.28 -12.51 -0.19
N SER A 80 -15.02 -12.23 -0.43
CA SER A 80 -14.52 -11.74 -1.74
C SER A 80 -15.44 -10.67 -2.33
N GLY A 81 -15.63 -9.57 -1.58
CA GLY A 81 -16.40 -8.40 -2.00
C GLY A 81 -17.92 -8.56 -2.08
N ARG A 82 -18.46 -9.68 -1.58
CA ARG A 82 -19.91 -9.94 -1.53
C ARG A 82 -20.37 -10.06 -0.07
N PRO A 83 -21.40 -9.32 0.39
CA PRO A 83 -22.00 -9.55 1.69
C PRO A 83 -22.76 -10.87 1.67
N VAL A 84 -22.36 -11.80 2.54
CA VAL A 84 -22.91 -13.18 2.56
C VAL A 84 -23.77 -13.46 3.78
N GLY A 85 -23.71 -12.59 4.80
CA GLY A 85 -24.52 -12.76 5.99
C GLY A 85 -24.37 -11.60 6.97
N VAL A 86 -25.38 -11.48 7.85
CA VAL A 86 -25.35 -10.60 9.02
C VAL A 86 -25.67 -11.46 10.25
N LEU A 87 -24.80 -11.39 11.24
CA LEU A 87 -24.93 -12.15 12.47
C LEU A 87 -25.05 -11.20 13.65
N ARG A 88 -25.86 -11.58 14.63
CA ARG A 88 -25.92 -10.88 15.90
C ARG A 88 -24.65 -11.19 16.69
N THR A 89 -23.98 -10.13 17.14
CA THR A 89 -22.78 -10.18 17.96
C THR A 89 -22.96 -9.32 19.21
N HIS A 90 -22.13 -8.33 19.42
CA HIS A 90 -22.22 -7.37 20.52
C HIS A 90 -21.49 -6.06 20.11
N GLU A 91 -21.67 -5.00 20.90
CA GLU A 91 -21.12 -3.66 20.58
C GLU A 91 -19.59 -3.60 20.45
N TRP A 92 -18.87 -4.51 21.13
CA TRP A 92 -17.41 -4.64 21.04
C TRP A 92 -16.93 -5.33 19.75
N ALA A 93 -17.77 -6.17 19.15
CA ALA A 93 -17.40 -6.90 17.95
C ALA A 93 -17.21 -5.97 16.74
N PRO A 94 -16.39 -6.36 15.76
CA PRO A 94 -16.31 -5.66 14.49
C PRO A 94 -17.67 -5.56 13.80
N ARG A 95 -17.94 -4.44 13.15
CA ARG A 95 -19.15 -4.28 12.33
C ARG A 95 -19.03 -5.04 11.01
N VAL A 96 -17.80 -5.25 10.52
CA VAL A 96 -17.56 -5.99 9.27
C VAL A 96 -16.37 -6.92 9.45
N LEU A 97 -16.51 -8.16 8.96
CA LEU A 97 -15.43 -9.12 8.79
C LEU A 97 -15.30 -9.48 7.31
N ILE A 98 -14.11 -9.33 6.77
CA ILE A 98 -13.81 -9.47 5.34
C ILE A 98 -12.78 -10.56 5.13
N ALA A 99 -13.03 -11.47 4.18
CA ALA A 99 -12.05 -12.41 3.67
C ALA A 99 -12.03 -12.37 2.14
N ASN A 100 -10.88 -12.07 1.54
CA ASN A 100 -10.75 -11.90 0.11
C ASN A 100 -9.77 -12.90 -0.50
N SER A 101 -10.23 -13.64 -1.50
CA SER A 101 -9.45 -14.52 -2.37
C SER A 101 -8.52 -15.53 -1.65
N ASN A 102 -8.86 -15.92 -0.41
CA ASN A 102 -8.08 -16.91 0.33
C ASN A 102 -8.32 -18.30 -0.25
N LEU A 103 -7.33 -18.84 -0.95
CA LEU A 103 -7.32 -20.16 -1.56
C LEU A 103 -6.45 -21.11 -0.73
N VAL A 104 -6.79 -22.41 -0.77
CA VAL A 104 -6.10 -23.44 0.02
C VAL A 104 -4.92 -24.00 -0.76
N GLY A 105 -3.73 -24.00 -0.17
CA GLY A 105 -2.55 -24.73 -0.59
C GLY A 105 -2.29 -24.75 -2.10
N ASP A 106 -2.37 -25.92 -2.69
CA ASP A 106 -2.06 -26.15 -4.12
C ASP A 106 -2.99 -25.41 -5.10
N TRP A 107 -4.19 -25.01 -4.64
CA TRP A 107 -5.12 -24.18 -5.41
C TRP A 107 -4.80 -22.68 -5.34
N ALA A 108 -3.85 -22.28 -4.55
CA ALA A 108 -3.46 -20.89 -4.37
C ALA A 108 -2.57 -20.39 -5.52
N ASN A 109 -3.10 -20.35 -6.73
CA ASN A 109 -2.41 -19.91 -7.94
C ASN A 109 -3.34 -19.11 -8.86
N TRP A 110 -2.76 -18.41 -9.86
CA TRP A 110 -3.51 -17.56 -10.77
C TRP A 110 -4.49 -18.31 -11.66
N GLU A 111 -4.19 -19.54 -12.05
CA GLU A 111 -5.07 -20.35 -12.93
C GLU A 111 -6.39 -20.65 -12.21
N GLU A 112 -6.32 -21.20 -11.01
CA GLU A 112 -7.51 -21.51 -10.21
C GLU A 112 -8.25 -20.24 -9.78
N PHE A 113 -7.52 -19.18 -9.39
CA PHE A 113 -8.13 -17.90 -9.05
C PHE A 113 -8.98 -17.37 -10.21
N ARG A 114 -8.44 -17.32 -11.44
CA ARG A 114 -9.17 -16.83 -12.61
C ARG A 114 -10.37 -17.70 -12.98
N ARG A 115 -10.22 -19.02 -12.82
CA ARG A 115 -11.34 -19.96 -13.01
C ARG A 115 -12.51 -19.64 -12.05
N LEU A 116 -12.20 -19.40 -10.78
CA LEU A 116 -13.20 -19.08 -9.76
C LEU A 116 -13.77 -17.67 -9.95
N GLU A 117 -12.95 -16.70 -10.36
CA GLU A 117 -13.39 -15.36 -10.69
C GLU A 117 -14.36 -15.34 -11.87
N ALA A 118 -14.06 -16.09 -12.92
CA ALA A 118 -14.96 -16.24 -14.09
C ALA A 118 -16.30 -16.89 -13.72
N LEU A 119 -16.34 -17.73 -12.69
CA LEU A 119 -17.57 -18.29 -12.12
C LEU A 119 -18.31 -17.33 -11.17
N GLY A 120 -17.76 -16.13 -10.91
CA GLY A 120 -18.33 -15.16 -9.98
C GLY A 120 -18.24 -15.56 -8.51
N LEU A 121 -17.31 -16.47 -8.14
CA LEU A 121 -17.16 -17.00 -6.78
C LEU A 121 -16.15 -16.21 -5.94
N THR A 122 -15.24 -15.49 -6.56
CA THR A 122 -14.22 -14.69 -5.91
C THR A 122 -13.97 -13.36 -6.63
N MET A 123 -13.17 -12.50 -6.04
CA MET A 123 -12.61 -11.30 -6.67
C MET A 123 -11.20 -11.07 -6.14
N TYR A 124 -10.36 -10.37 -6.88
CA TYR A 124 -9.07 -9.91 -6.37
C TYR A 124 -9.28 -8.72 -5.44
N GLY A 125 -9.52 -9.01 -4.17
CA GLY A 125 -9.70 -8.01 -3.11
C GLY A 125 -8.34 -7.58 -2.54
N GLN A 126 -7.53 -6.93 -3.39
CA GLN A 126 -6.16 -6.56 -3.04
C GLN A 126 -6.12 -5.62 -1.83
N MET A 127 -5.58 -6.13 -0.70
CA MET A 127 -5.25 -5.38 0.52
C MET A 127 -6.22 -4.21 0.83
N THR A 128 -5.74 -2.98 0.77
CA THR A 128 -6.49 -1.77 1.13
C THR A 128 -7.68 -1.48 0.20
N ALA A 129 -7.67 -1.98 -1.03
CA ALA A 129 -8.84 -1.93 -1.92
C ALA A 129 -9.99 -2.80 -1.40
N GLY A 130 -9.70 -4.06 -1.11
CA GLY A 130 -10.69 -5.04 -0.63
C GLY A 130 -11.13 -4.83 0.82
N SER A 131 -10.39 -4.06 1.61
CA SER A 131 -10.73 -3.69 3.00
C SER A 131 -11.20 -2.25 3.17
N TRP A 132 -11.38 -1.53 2.07
CA TRP A 132 -11.95 -0.18 2.08
C TRP A 132 -11.15 0.84 2.91
N ILE A 133 -9.82 0.75 2.89
CA ILE A 133 -8.93 1.70 3.58
C ILE A 133 -7.89 2.31 2.63
N TYR A 134 -8.03 2.09 1.32
CA TYR A 134 -7.22 2.78 0.33
C TYR A 134 -7.63 4.26 0.26
N ILE A 135 -6.67 5.14 0.36
CA ILE A 135 -6.86 6.59 0.39
C ILE A 135 -6.18 7.29 -0.79
N GLY A 136 -6.01 6.58 -1.89
CA GLY A 136 -5.29 7.09 -3.06
C GLY A 136 -3.77 6.92 -2.94
N THR A 137 -3.04 7.41 -3.92
CA THR A 137 -1.57 7.37 -3.98
C THR A 137 -0.92 8.07 -2.77
N GLN A 138 -1.61 9.05 -2.15
CA GLN A 138 -1.18 9.69 -0.91
C GLN A 138 -0.91 8.69 0.23
N GLY A 139 -1.62 7.55 0.27
CA GLY A 139 -1.47 6.52 1.30
C GLY A 139 -0.21 5.67 1.19
N ILE A 140 0.50 5.74 0.07
CA ILE A 140 1.73 4.99 -0.20
C ILE A 140 2.97 5.88 -0.09
N LEU A 141 2.79 7.18 -0.30
CA LEU A 141 3.88 8.14 -0.48
C LEU A 141 4.86 8.15 0.70
N GLN A 142 4.36 8.06 1.94
CA GLN A 142 5.23 8.15 3.11
C GLN A 142 6.19 6.97 3.23
N GLY A 143 5.71 5.72 3.06
CA GLY A 143 6.60 4.54 3.08
C GLY A 143 7.64 4.58 1.96
N THR A 144 7.25 5.10 0.79
CA THR A 144 8.16 5.33 -0.34
C THR A 144 9.18 6.43 -0.01
N TYR A 145 8.73 7.53 0.58
CA TYR A 145 9.61 8.60 1.06
C TYR A 145 10.63 8.10 2.08
N GLU A 146 10.21 7.31 3.09
CA GLU A 146 11.12 6.74 4.10
C GLU A 146 12.12 5.77 3.48
N THR A 147 11.70 4.96 2.50
CA THR A 147 12.62 4.08 1.78
C THR A 147 13.72 4.87 1.09
N PHE A 148 13.37 5.92 0.33
CA PHE A 148 14.36 6.76 -0.34
C PHE A 148 15.18 7.62 0.65
N ALA A 149 14.62 8.01 1.79
CA ALA A 149 15.38 8.66 2.86
C ALA A 149 16.44 7.70 3.46
N ALA A 150 16.09 6.42 3.64
CA ALA A 150 17.02 5.40 4.10
C ALA A 150 18.11 5.09 3.05
N VAL A 151 17.77 5.04 1.76
CA VAL A 151 18.73 4.96 0.64
C VAL A 151 19.69 6.15 0.69
N ALA A 152 19.17 7.37 0.81
CA ALA A 152 19.95 8.60 0.90
C ALA A 152 20.92 8.58 2.10
N ALA A 153 20.45 8.16 3.26
CA ALA A 153 21.27 8.06 4.47
C ALA A 153 22.40 7.02 4.31
N LYS A 154 22.07 5.85 3.74
CA LYS A 154 23.01 4.74 3.58
C LYS A 154 24.09 5.00 2.54
N ARG A 155 23.76 5.66 1.42
CA ARG A 155 24.63 5.75 0.22
C ARG A 155 25.06 7.16 -0.17
N PHE A 156 24.27 8.19 0.19
CA PHE A 156 24.42 9.53 -0.38
C PHE A 156 24.50 10.65 0.67
N GLY A 157 24.90 10.33 1.90
CA GLY A 157 25.11 11.32 2.96
C GLY A 157 23.83 12.04 3.43
N GLY A 158 22.66 11.39 3.30
CA GLY A 158 21.38 11.89 3.82
C GLY A 158 20.53 12.69 2.82
N SER A 159 20.97 12.82 1.55
CA SER A 159 20.19 13.50 0.50
C SER A 159 20.42 12.85 -0.86
N LEU A 160 19.37 12.78 -1.69
CA LEU A 160 19.47 12.34 -3.09
C LEU A 160 19.83 13.49 -4.04
N ALA A 161 20.19 14.68 -3.54
CA ALA A 161 20.53 15.83 -4.38
C ALA A 161 21.76 15.55 -5.25
N GLY A 162 21.58 15.61 -6.57
CA GLY A 162 22.62 15.29 -7.57
C GLY A 162 22.68 13.80 -7.93
N THR A 163 21.68 13.00 -7.56
CA THR A 163 21.53 11.60 -8.00
C THR A 163 20.34 11.44 -8.94
N VAL A 164 20.38 10.39 -9.76
CA VAL A 164 19.27 9.97 -10.64
C VAL A 164 18.76 8.60 -10.18
N THR A 165 17.47 8.54 -9.87
CA THR A 165 16.74 7.30 -9.58
C THR A 165 15.94 6.89 -10.80
N LEU A 166 16.19 5.69 -11.32
CA LEU A 166 15.41 5.06 -12.38
C LEU A 166 14.38 4.11 -11.77
N THR A 167 13.15 4.24 -12.22
CA THR A 167 12.06 3.32 -11.84
C THR A 167 11.06 3.18 -12.99
N ALA A 168 10.10 2.25 -12.86
CA ALA A 168 9.04 2.07 -13.83
C ALA A 168 7.67 1.87 -13.15
N GLY A 169 6.61 2.29 -13.84
CA GLY A 169 5.23 2.18 -13.37
C GLY A 169 4.73 3.43 -12.63
N LEU A 170 3.61 3.98 -13.11
CA LEU A 170 2.89 5.13 -12.53
C LEU A 170 1.45 4.80 -12.11
N GLY A 171 1.17 3.52 -11.84
CA GLY A 171 -0.09 3.08 -11.25
C GLY A 171 -0.31 3.61 -9.82
N GLY A 172 -1.31 3.08 -9.10
CA GLY A 172 -1.65 3.53 -7.75
C GLY A 172 -0.46 3.55 -6.79
N MET A 173 0.36 2.50 -6.83
CA MET A 173 1.56 2.35 -5.98
C MET A 173 2.77 3.09 -6.56
N GLY A 174 3.14 2.80 -7.81
CA GLY A 174 4.34 3.36 -8.47
C GLY A 174 4.27 4.88 -8.63
N GLY A 175 3.05 5.42 -8.77
CA GLY A 175 2.83 6.86 -8.88
C GLY A 175 3.32 7.69 -7.68
N ALA A 176 3.62 7.07 -6.54
CA ALA A 176 4.20 7.76 -5.39
C ALA A 176 5.73 7.98 -5.52
N GLN A 177 6.42 7.17 -6.30
CA GLN A 177 7.89 7.18 -6.36
C GLN A 177 8.48 8.50 -6.87
N PRO A 178 7.97 9.13 -7.94
CA PRO A 178 8.54 10.38 -8.44
C PRO A 178 8.58 11.47 -7.36
N LEU A 179 7.43 11.69 -6.68
CA LEU A 179 7.34 12.68 -5.63
C LEU A 179 8.21 12.32 -4.42
N ALA A 180 8.27 11.05 -4.01
CA ALA A 180 9.11 10.60 -2.91
C ALA A 180 10.60 10.85 -3.16
N VAL A 181 11.08 10.62 -4.38
CA VAL A 181 12.46 10.91 -4.79
C VAL A 181 12.73 12.42 -4.76
N THR A 182 11.84 13.24 -5.33
CA THR A 182 12.01 14.70 -5.33
C THR A 182 11.91 15.32 -3.94
N MET A 183 11.06 14.80 -3.04
CA MET A 183 11.01 15.20 -1.64
C MET A 183 12.32 14.89 -0.87
N ASN A 184 13.11 13.92 -1.35
CA ASN A 184 14.47 13.62 -0.87
C ASN A 184 15.57 14.36 -1.64
N GLY A 185 15.21 15.27 -2.54
CA GLY A 185 16.12 16.14 -3.29
C GLY A 185 16.65 15.55 -4.59
N GLY A 186 16.27 14.33 -4.97
CA GLY A 186 16.76 13.60 -6.12
C GLY A 186 16.06 13.91 -7.45
N VAL A 187 16.63 13.35 -8.53
CA VAL A 187 15.98 13.30 -9.84
C VAL A 187 15.35 11.93 -10.03
N ALA A 188 14.05 11.88 -10.36
CA ALA A 188 13.37 10.64 -10.73
C ALA A 188 13.20 10.55 -12.25
N LEU A 189 13.65 9.46 -12.84
CA LEU A 189 13.37 9.08 -14.21
C LEU A 189 12.43 7.87 -14.19
N VAL A 190 11.21 8.04 -14.70
CA VAL A 190 10.14 7.03 -14.58
C VAL A 190 9.64 6.60 -15.94
N VAL A 191 9.72 5.31 -16.22
CA VAL A 191 9.21 4.69 -17.45
C VAL A 191 7.76 4.24 -17.22
N GLU A 192 6.84 4.62 -18.10
CA GLU A 192 5.43 4.20 -18.06
C GLU A 192 4.92 3.91 -19.46
N CYS A 193 4.22 2.79 -19.63
CA CYS A 193 3.67 2.38 -20.93
C CYS A 193 2.28 2.96 -21.21
N ASP A 194 1.56 3.42 -20.18
CA ASP A 194 0.23 4.03 -20.28
C ASP A 194 0.34 5.57 -20.25
N PRO A 195 0.08 6.27 -21.37
CA PRO A 195 0.18 7.73 -21.42
C PRO A 195 -0.83 8.42 -20.48
N THR A 196 -1.96 7.78 -20.18
CA THR A 196 -2.99 8.36 -19.31
C THR A 196 -2.51 8.43 -17.85
N ARG A 197 -1.67 7.47 -17.42
CA ARG A 197 -1.07 7.49 -16.10
C ARG A 197 -0.05 8.61 -15.95
N ILE A 198 0.77 8.87 -16.97
CA ILE A 198 1.70 10.02 -16.96
C ILE A 198 0.92 11.33 -16.77
N THR A 199 -0.10 11.56 -17.61
CA THR A 199 -0.96 12.75 -17.54
C THR A 199 -1.58 12.90 -16.15
N ARG A 200 -2.20 11.83 -15.62
CA ARG A 200 -2.83 11.83 -14.29
C ARG A 200 -1.85 12.19 -13.17
N ARG A 201 -0.60 11.71 -13.22
CA ARG A 201 0.39 12.03 -12.19
C ARG A 201 0.88 13.46 -12.26
N ILE A 202 0.96 14.05 -13.43
CA ILE A 202 1.26 15.48 -13.61
C ILE A 202 0.10 16.33 -13.05
N GLU A 203 -1.14 16.01 -13.40
CA GLU A 203 -2.32 16.72 -12.91
C GLU A 203 -2.46 16.68 -11.38
N HIS A 204 -2.08 15.56 -10.76
CA HIS A 204 -2.12 15.39 -9.32
C HIS A 204 -0.85 15.87 -8.58
N GLY A 205 0.14 16.42 -9.30
CA GLY A 205 1.38 16.93 -8.70
C GLY A 205 2.34 15.88 -8.18
N TYR A 206 2.24 14.63 -8.64
CA TYR A 206 3.17 13.54 -8.29
C TYR A 206 4.33 13.40 -9.28
N LEU A 207 4.19 13.92 -10.49
CA LEU A 207 5.19 13.95 -11.54
C LEU A 207 5.30 15.38 -12.09
N ASP A 208 6.52 15.89 -12.27
CA ASP A 208 6.71 17.29 -12.69
C ASP A 208 6.55 17.47 -14.20
N VAL A 209 7.19 16.59 -15.01
CA VAL A 209 7.21 16.76 -16.47
C VAL A 209 7.17 15.43 -17.20
N GLN A 210 6.67 15.45 -18.45
CA GLN A 210 6.83 14.36 -19.40
C GLN A 210 7.90 14.73 -20.42
N ALA A 211 8.88 13.83 -20.63
CA ALA A 211 9.87 13.95 -21.70
C ALA A 211 9.29 13.51 -23.05
N ALA A 212 9.74 14.12 -24.13
CA ALA A 212 9.30 13.78 -25.49
C ALA A 212 9.91 12.47 -26.02
N SER A 213 11.05 12.04 -25.46
CA SER A 213 11.78 10.83 -25.83
C SER A 213 12.73 10.41 -24.70
N VAL A 214 13.32 9.22 -24.80
CA VAL A 214 14.37 8.75 -23.89
C VAL A 214 15.59 9.70 -23.91
N ASP A 215 15.96 10.22 -25.07
CA ASP A 215 17.08 11.19 -25.21
C ASP A 215 16.76 12.50 -24.47
N ASP A 216 15.53 13.00 -24.61
CA ASP A 216 15.10 14.20 -23.90
C ASP A 216 15.04 13.96 -22.37
N ALA A 217 14.58 12.78 -21.94
CA ALA A 217 14.56 12.39 -20.54
C ALA A 217 15.97 12.36 -19.93
N LEU A 218 16.95 11.76 -20.63
CA LEU A 218 18.35 11.74 -20.19
C LEU A 218 18.96 13.15 -20.14
N ARG A 219 18.65 14.00 -21.12
CA ARG A 219 19.08 15.40 -21.12
C ARG A 219 18.53 16.16 -19.91
N LEU A 220 17.22 16.08 -19.67
CA LEU A 220 16.56 16.73 -18.53
C LEU A 220 17.10 16.21 -17.19
N ALA A 221 17.31 14.89 -17.06
CA ALA A 221 17.86 14.28 -15.87
C ALA A 221 19.30 14.73 -15.62
N GLY A 222 20.14 14.77 -16.67
CA GLY A 222 21.53 15.23 -16.59
C GLY A 222 21.64 16.71 -16.21
N ASP A 223 20.78 17.57 -16.77
CA ASP A 223 20.72 18.99 -16.41
C ASP A 223 20.33 19.16 -14.93
N ALA A 224 19.24 18.51 -14.49
CA ALA A 224 18.77 18.58 -13.11
C ALA A 224 19.80 18.02 -12.10
N ARG A 225 20.50 16.92 -12.46
CA ARG A 225 21.59 16.33 -11.67
C ARG A 225 22.74 17.32 -11.46
N ARG A 226 23.23 17.96 -12.54
CA ARG A 226 24.32 18.95 -12.46
C ARG A 226 23.95 20.14 -11.58
N ASP A 227 22.72 20.62 -11.73
CA ASP A 227 22.19 21.74 -10.96
C ASP A 227 21.79 21.35 -9.53
N ARG A 228 21.89 20.06 -9.15
CA ARG A 228 21.41 19.47 -7.88
C ARG A 228 19.94 19.82 -7.59
N ARG A 229 19.15 19.95 -8.64
CA ARG A 229 17.75 20.32 -8.60
C ARG A 229 16.88 19.06 -8.61
N ALA A 230 15.96 18.97 -7.64
CA ALA A 230 14.96 17.91 -7.65
C ALA A 230 14.03 18.07 -8.87
N LEU A 231 13.81 16.96 -9.59
CA LEU A 231 12.94 16.91 -10.76
C LEU A 231 12.46 15.49 -11.00
N SER A 232 11.19 15.32 -11.26
CA SER A 232 10.62 14.04 -11.70
C SER A 232 10.20 14.09 -13.17
N ILE A 233 10.65 13.09 -13.94
CA ILE A 233 10.55 13.02 -15.39
C ILE A 233 9.89 11.71 -15.77
N GLY A 234 8.71 11.76 -16.38
CA GLY A 234 8.06 10.60 -16.99
C GLY A 234 8.47 10.44 -18.45
N VAL A 235 8.75 9.22 -18.88
CA VAL A 235 8.98 8.87 -20.29
C VAL A 235 8.06 7.73 -20.70
N LEU A 236 7.36 7.92 -21.83
CA LEU A 236 6.50 6.89 -22.39
C LEU A 236 7.35 5.79 -23.02
N GLY A 237 7.12 4.54 -22.58
CA GLY A 237 7.84 3.38 -23.12
C GLY A 237 7.60 2.10 -22.33
N ASN A 238 8.05 0.99 -22.89
CA ASN A 238 8.04 -0.30 -22.22
C ASN A 238 9.30 -0.43 -21.34
N ALA A 239 9.14 -0.67 -20.04
CA ALA A 239 10.26 -0.78 -19.11
C ALA A 239 11.25 -1.89 -19.52
N ALA A 240 10.75 -3.03 -20.02
CA ALA A 240 11.59 -4.14 -20.48
C ALA A 240 12.42 -3.82 -21.76
N GLU A 241 12.14 -2.70 -22.42
CA GLU A 241 12.91 -2.18 -23.56
C GLU A 241 13.78 -1.00 -23.15
N VAL A 242 13.20 -0.04 -22.42
CA VAL A 242 13.88 1.22 -22.06
C VAL A 242 14.98 1.00 -21.03
N VAL A 243 14.76 0.18 -19.98
CA VAL A 243 15.77 -0.04 -18.93
C VAL A 243 17.04 -0.73 -19.48
N PRO A 244 16.93 -1.80 -20.31
CA PRO A 244 18.10 -2.35 -21.01
C PRO A 244 18.80 -1.36 -21.96
N ASP A 245 18.03 -0.53 -22.68
CA ASP A 245 18.60 0.51 -23.56
C ASP A 245 19.41 1.55 -22.78
N LEU A 246 18.90 2.03 -21.64
CA LEU A 246 19.61 2.94 -20.76
C LEU A 246 20.93 2.35 -20.24
N LEU A 247 20.91 1.07 -19.84
CA LEU A 247 22.12 0.35 -19.41
C LEU A 247 23.14 0.25 -20.56
N ALA A 248 22.69 -0.15 -21.76
CA ALA A 248 23.56 -0.29 -22.92
C ALA A 248 24.19 1.04 -23.36
N ARG A 249 23.52 2.16 -23.14
CA ARG A 249 24.04 3.52 -23.38
C ARG A 249 24.99 4.01 -22.30
N GLY A 250 25.17 3.27 -21.21
CA GLY A 250 25.97 3.72 -20.06
C GLY A 250 25.36 4.94 -19.36
N ALA A 251 24.02 5.00 -19.27
CA ALA A 251 23.33 6.10 -18.59
C ALA A 251 23.77 6.18 -17.12
N GLU A 252 24.07 7.39 -16.66
CA GLU A 252 24.51 7.66 -15.30
C GLU A 252 23.32 7.59 -14.31
N ILE A 253 23.00 6.39 -13.84
CA ILE A 253 21.94 6.09 -12.89
C ILE A 253 22.56 5.66 -11.55
N ASP A 254 22.11 6.27 -10.46
CA ASP A 254 22.64 6.01 -9.11
C ASP A 254 21.77 5.02 -8.31
N VAL A 255 20.45 5.02 -8.56
CA VAL A 255 19.48 4.16 -7.88
C VAL A 255 18.55 3.54 -8.91
N VAL A 256 18.27 2.22 -8.80
CA VAL A 256 17.31 1.53 -9.67
C VAL A 256 16.32 0.74 -8.83
N THR A 257 15.04 0.88 -9.14
CA THR A 257 13.96 0.07 -8.57
C THR A 257 12.84 -0.12 -9.60
N ASP A 258 11.78 -0.85 -9.24
CA ASP A 258 10.63 -1.09 -10.11
C ASP A 258 9.31 -1.16 -9.35
N GLN A 259 8.25 -0.64 -9.96
CA GLN A 259 6.89 -0.73 -9.46
C GLN A 259 5.88 -0.97 -10.60
N THR A 260 6.29 -1.67 -11.65
CA THR A 260 5.38 -2.17 -12.67
C THR A 260 4.38 -3.18 -12.09
N SER A 261 3.32 -3.52 -12.83
CA SER A 261 2.30 -4.49 -12.38
C SER A 261 2.78 -5.94 -12.54
N ALA A 262 4.02 -6.24 -12.17
CA ALA A 262 4.66 -7.55 -12.36
C ALA A 262 4.07 -8.68 -11.50
N HIS A 263 3.29 -8.35 -10.48
CA HIS A 263 2.59 -9.33 -9.62
C HIS A 263 1.56 -10.19 -10.36
N ASP A 264 1.05 -9.73 -11.49
CA ASP A 264 0.22 -10.47 -12.42
C ASP A 264 0.82 -10.38 -13.83
N PRO A 265 1.33 -11.50 -14.41
CA PRO A 265 1.90 -11.48 -15.76
C PRO A 265 0.95 -10.98 -16.85
N LEU A 266 -0.37 -11.08 -16.68
CA LEU A 266 -1.32 -10.49 -17.62
C LEU A 266 -1.45 -8.98 -17.48
N ALA A 267 -0.90 -8.40 -16.42
CA ALA A 267 -0.85 -6.97 -16.16
C ALA A 267 0.53 -6.34 -16.46
N TYR A 268 1.48 -7.08 -17.01
CA TYR A 268 2.78 -6.60 -17.46
C TYR A 268 2.86 -6.58 -19.00
N LEU A 269 3.22 -5.45 -19.60
CA LEU A 269 3.28 -5.30 -21.06
C LEU A 269 4.51 -6.04 -21.63
N PRO A 270 4.34 -7.09 -22.46
CA PRO A 270 5.48 -7.78 -23.08
C PRO A 270 6.21 -6.92 -24.11
N ILE A 271 7.49 -7.19 -24.32
CA ILE A 271 8.28 -6.61 -25.42
C ILE A 271 7.61 -6.86 -26.76
N GLY A 272 7.59 -5.83 -27.61
CA GLY A 272 7.04 -5.90 -28.96
C GLY A 272 5.50 -5.89 -29.02
N VAL A 273 4.81 -5.69 -27.91
CA VAL A 273 3.36 -5.48 -27.87
C VAL A 273 3.07 -3.98 -27.66
N ALA A 274 2.30 -3.39 -28.58
CA ALA A 274 1.86 -2.01 -28.41
C ALA A 274 0.83 -1.93 -27.26
N PHE A 275 0.85 -0.80 -26.53
CA PHE A 275 -0.06 -0.63 -25.38
C PHE A 275 -1.53 -0.72 -25.81
N GLU A 276 -1.87 -0.22 -26.97
CA GLU A 276 -3.21 -0.24 -27.54
C GLU A 276 -3.71 -1.66 -27.84
N ASP A 277 -2.80 -2.57 -28.17
CA ASP A 277 -3.09 -3.97 -28.53
C ASP A 277 -3.10 -4.90 -27.31
N TRP A 278 -2.63 -4.43 -26.15
CA TRP A 278 -2.44 -5.23 -24.96
C TRP A 278 -3.68 -6.04 -24.53
N ALA A 279 -4.84 -5.38 -24.45
CA ALA A 279 -6.08 -6.05 -24.03
C ALA A 279 -6.51 -7.15 -25.01
N ALA A 280 -6.36 -6.90 -26.32
CA ALA A 280 -6.69 -7.86 -27.35
C ALA A 280 -5.72 -9.06 -27.38
N GLU A 281 -4.40 -8.79 -27.28
CA GLU A 281 -3.36 -9.83 -27.27
C GLU A 281 -3.49 -10.78 -26.07
N ARG A 282 -3.70 -10.24 -24.85
CA ARG A 282 -3.88 -11.07 -23.66
C ARG A 282 -5.18 -11.87 -23.67
N ALA A 283 -6.25 -11.35 -24.28
CA ALA A 283 -7.52 -12.05 -24.40
C ALA A 283 -7.46 -13.19 -25.42
N LYS A 284 -6.67 -13.03 -26.50
CA LYS A 284 -6.51 -13.99 -27.57
C LYS A 284 -5.74 -15.24 -27.14
N ASP A 285 -4.65 -15.08 -26.40
CA ASP A 285 -3.78 -16.15 -25.91
C ASP A 285 -3.21 -15.80 -24.54
N PRO A 286 -3.95 -16.00 -23.45
CA PRO A 286 -3.49 -15.67 -22.12
C PRO A 286 -2.23 -16.42 -21.67
N ALA A 287 -2.08 -17.69 -22.10
CA ALA A 287 -0.95 -18.54 -21.73
C ALA A 287 0.34 -18.08 -22.44
N GLY A 288 0.28 -17.88 -23.75
CA GLY A 288 1.41 -17.35 -24.52
C GLY A 288 1.74 -15.91 -24.13
N PHE A 289 0.73 -15.11 -23.79
CA PHE A 289 0.95 -13.76 -23.26
C PHE A 289 1.72 -13.80 -21.91
N THR A 290 1.32 -14.68 -20.99
CA THR A 290 2.00 -14.88 -19.71
C THR A 290 3.48 -15.27 -19.91
N THR A 291 3.77 -16.16 -20.85
CA THR A 291 5.14 -16.56 -21.17
C THR A 291 5.97 -15.37 -21.66
N ARG A 292 5.46 -14.64 -22.67
CA ARG A 292 6.14 -13.43 -23.21
C ARG A 292 6.34 -12.33 -22.14
N ALA A 293 5.36 -12.17 -21.25
CA ALA A 293 5.47 -11.21 -20.14
C ALA A 293 6.59 -11.59 -19.18
N ARG A 294 6.71 -12.87 -18.79
CA ARG A 294 7.79 -13.37 -17.94
C ARG A 294 9.16 -13.23 -18.58
N GLU A 295 9.30 -13.54 -19.86
CA GLU A 295 10.54 -13.33 -20.61
C GLU A 295 10.92 -11.85 -20.64
N SER A 296 9.94 -10.96 -20.77
CA SER A 296 10.16 -9.51 -20.73
C SER A 296 10.57 -9.03 -19.34
N MET A 297 9.96 -9.56 -18.27
CA MET A 297 10.37 -9.29 -16.90
C MET A 297 11.79 -9.78 -16.61
N ALA A 298 12.18 -10.95 -17.15
CA ALA A 298 13.55 -11.46 -17.03
C ALA A 298 14.56 -10.49 -17.64
N ARG A 299 14.28 -9.95 -18.82
CA ARG A 299 15.14 -8.93 -19.46
C ARG A 299 15.20 -7.62 -18.69
N HIS A 300 14.08 -7.20 -18.11
CA HIS A 300 14.03 -6.02 -17.25
C HIS A 300 14.92 -6.23 -16.01
N VAL A 301 14.74 -7.36 -15.30
CA VAL A 301 15.54 -7.70 -14.11
C VAL A 301 17.03 -7.90 -14.46
N GLU A 302 17.35 -8.51 -15.60
CA GLU A 302 18.73 -8.63 -16.08
C GLU A 302 19.38 -7.24 -16.23
N ALA A 303 18.67 -6.26 -16.75
CA ALA A 303 19.17 -4.89 -16.84
C ALA A 303 19.31 -4.23 -15.46
N MET A 304 18.39 -4.48 -14.52
CA MET A 304 18.52 -4.01 -13.13
C MET A 304 19.80 -4.59 -12.47
N VAL A 305 20.06 -5.89 -12.67
CA VAL A 305 21.31 -6.54 -12.21
C VAL A 305 22.54 -5.93 -12.92
N GLY A 306 22.43 -5.59 -14.20
CA GLY A 306 23.49 -4.88 -14.92
C GLY A 306 23.81 -3.50 -14.31
N PHE A 307 22.84 -2.75 -13.85
CA PHE A 307 23.06 -1.51 -13.10
C PHE A 307 23.68 -1.78 -11.72
N LEU A 308 23.30 -2.87 -11.03
CA LEU A 308 23.96 -3.29 -9.79
C LEU A 308 25.45 -3.57 -10.04
N ASP A 309 25.77 -4.34 -11.08
CA ASP A 309 27.14 -4.67 -11.47
C ASP A 309 27.93 -3.41 -11.84
N ALA A 310 27.26 -2.37 -12.34
CA ALA A 310 27.83 -1.05 -12.63
C ALA A 310 27.98 -0.15 -11.39
N GLY A 311 27.51 -0.59 -10.21
CA GLY A 311 27.67 0.10 -8.92
C GLY A 311 26.48 0.95 -8.46
N ALA A 312 25.35 0.91 -9.15
CA ALA A 312 24.12 1.55 -8.69
C ALA A 312 23.56 0.84 -7.44
N GLU A 313 22.83 1.57 -6.62
CA GLU A 313 22.01 0.96 -5.56
C GLU A 313 20.74 0.39 -6.18
N VAL A 314 20.51 -0.92 -6.08
CA VAL A 314 19.37 -1.60 -6.70
C VAL A 314 18.57 -2.34 -5.65
N PHE A 315 17.25 -2.19 -5.68
CA PHE A 315 16.34 -2.92 -4.80
C PHE A 315 14.98 -3.16 -5.45
N ASP A 316 14.33 -4.27 -5.08
CA ASP A 316 12.94 -4.55 -5.45
C ASP A 316 11.98 -3.82 -4.51
N TYR A 317 11.04 -3.08 -5.07
CA TYR A 317 10.00 -2.42 -4.26
C TYR A 317 8.79 -3.33 -3.96
N GLY A 318 8.88 -4.63 -4.27
CA GLY A 318 7.92 -5.63 -3.82
C GLY A 318 6.71 -5.83 -4.73
N ASN A 319 6.94 -5.91 -6.03
CA ASN A 319 5.92 -6.27 -7.02
C ASN A 319 6.09 -7.68 -7.61
N SER A 320 7.00 -8.50 -7.04
CA SER A 320 7.32 -9.86 -7.49
C SER A 320 8.02 -9.99 -8.84
N ILE A 321 8.58 -8.91 -9.41
CA ILE A 321 9.27 -8.97 -10.70
C ILE A 321 10.45 -9.95 -10.68
N ARG A 322 11.20 -10.04 -9.56
CA ARG A 322 12.28 -11.00 -9.38
C ARG A 322 11.78 -12.45 -9.44
N GLY A 323 10.66 -12.74 -8.77
CA GLY A 323 10.06 -14.07 -8.78
C GLY A 323 9.56 -14.50 -10.17
N GLU A 324 8.97 -13.59 -10.93
CA GLU A 324 8.55 -13.86 -12.31
C GLU A 324 9.75 -14.02 -13.26
N ALA A 325 10.81 -13.23 -13.08
CA ALA A 325 12.05 -13.37 -13.84
C ALA A 325 12.75 -14.71 -13.56
N GLN A 326 12.78 -15.17 -12.30
CA GLN A 326 13.32 -16.48 -11.94
C GLN A 326 12.51 -17.62 -12.58
N LEU A 327 11.17 -17.52 -12.61
CA LEU A 327 10.32 -18.49 -13.31
C LEU A 327 10.56 -18.53 -14.83
N ALA A 328 11.07 -17.44 -15.41
CA ALA A 328 11.52 -17.38 -16.81
C ALA A 328 12.95 -17.89 -17.02
N GLY A 329 13.64 -18.37 -15.96
CA GLY A 329 14.96 -18.95 -16.03
C GLY A 329 16.11 -17.98 -15.80
N TYR A 330 15.88 -16.78 -15.27
CA TYR A 330 16.96 -15.85 -14.91
C TYR A 330 17.45 -16.11 -13.49
N ASP A 331 18.57 -16.80 -13.33
CA ASP A 331 19.08 -17.28 -12.03
C ASP A 331 19.56 -16.16 -11.11
N ARG A 332 20.01 -15.00 -11.65
CA ARG A 332 20.50 -13.84 -10.88
C ARG A 332 19.39 -12.89 -10.40
N ALA A 333 18.11 -13.28 -10.53
CA ALA A 333 16.99 -12.39 -10.24
C ALA A 333 16.97 -11.88 -8.79
N PHE A 334 17.57 -12.60 -7.86
CA PHE A 334 17.66 -12.25 -6.43
C PHE A 334 19.05 -11.74 -6.00
N ASP A 335 19.92 -11.33 -6.93
CA ASP A 335 21.23 -10.74 -6.59
C ASP A 335 21.11 -9.37 -5.88
N PHE A 336 19.96 -8.71 -5.98
CA PHE A 336 19.63 -7.51 -5.22
C PHE A 336 18.47 -7.78 -4.26
N PRO A 337 18.47 -7.13 -3.07
CA PRO A 337 17.45 -7.37 -2.04
C PRO A 337 16.12 -6.66 -2.35
N GLY A 338 15.06 -7.06 -1.63
CA GLY A 338 13.87 -6.24 -1.48
C GLY A 338 14.12 -5.03 -0.56
N PHE A 339 13.28 -4.01 -0.67
CA PHE A 339 13.40 -2.78 0.12
C PHE A 339 13.22 -3.03 1.63
N VAL A 340 12.44 -4.03 2.02
CA VAL A 340 12.19 -4.31 3.43
C VAL A 340 13.45 -4.81 4.14
N PRO A 341 14.13 -5.90 3.72
CA PRO A 341 15.37 -6.31 4.36
C PRO A 341 16.48 -5.28 4.23
N ALA A 342 16.49 -4.48 3.14
CA ALA A 342 17.54 -3.50 2.89
C ALA A 342 17.43 -2.23 3.76
N TYR A 343 16.20 -1.77 4.07
CA TYR A 343 15.97 -0.45 4.67
C TYR A 343 14.93 -0.39 5.78
N ILE A 344 13.91 -1.26 5.77
CA ILE A 344 12.71 -1.11 6.60
C ILE A 344 12.70 -2.05 7.81
N ARG A 345 13.40 -3.19 7.75
CA ARG A 345 13.41 -4.20 8.81
C ARG A 345 13.68 -3.64 10.21
N PRO A 346 14.65 -2.73 10.43
CA PRO A 346 14.88 -2.14 11.75
C PRO A 346 13.65 -1.41 12.32
N LEU A 347 12.88 -0.73 11.47
CA LEU A 347 11.64 -0.05 11.88
C LEU A 347 10.55 -1.07 12.25
N PHE A 348 10.46 -2.17 11.53
CA PHE A 348 9.53 -3.25 11.84
C PHE A 348 9.81 -3.91 13.20
N CYS A 349 11.08 -4.01 13.59
CA CYS A 349 11.46 -4.46 14.93
C CYS A 349 10.93 -3.56 16.06
N GLU A 350 10.68 -2.28 15.77
CA GLU A 350 10.10 -1.32 16.71
C GLU A 350 8.56 -1.26 16.64
N GLY A 351 7.93 -2.15 15.87
CA GLY A 351 6.51 -2.09 15.58
C GLY A 351 6.10 -0.85 14.78
N LYS A 352 7.09 -0.13 14.20
CA LYS A 352 6.83 1.01 13.33
C LYS A 352 6.28 0.56 12.00
N GLY A 353 5.27 1.28 11.52
CA GLY A 353 4.64 1.03 10.25
C GLY A 353 3.57 2.05 9.94
N PRO A 354 2.90 1.88 8.79
CA PRO A 354 1.95 2.86 8.28
C PRO A 354 0.74 3.01 9.20
N PHE A 355 0.57 4.23 9.70
CA PHE A 355 -0.58 4.70 10.45
C PHE A 355 -1.29 5.75 9.59
N ARG A 356 -2.50 5.46 9.15
CA ARG A 356 -3.26 6.34 8.24
C ARG A 356 -4.60 6.72 8.81
N TRP A 357 -5.05 7.93 8.45
CA TRP A 357 -6.38 8.39 8.84
C TRP A 357 -7.05 9.19 7.73
N ALA A 358 -8.38 9.18 7.74
CA ALA A 358 -9.21 9.92 6.81
C ALA A 358 -10.28 10.71 7.57
N ALA A 359 -10.47 11.98 7.20
CA ALA A 359 -11.46 12.87 7.78
C ALA A 359 -12.83 12.66 7.11
N LEU A 360 -13.79 12.11 7.83
CA LEU A 360 -15.15 11.89 7.30
C LEU A 360 -15.93 13.19 7.07
N SER A 361 -15.46 14.30 7.61
CA SER A 361 -15.99 15.63 7.29
C SER A 361 -15.81 16.02 5.83
N GLY A 362 -14.76 15.49 5.18
CA GLY A 362 -14.33 15.95 3.87
C GLY A 362 -13.67 17.33 3.89
N ASP A 363 -13.36 17.87 5.08
CA ASP A 363 -12.70 19.16 5.26
C ASP A 363 -11.19 18.97 5.46
N PRO A 364 -10.33 19.52 4.59
CA PRO A 364 -8.88 19.53 4.78
C PRO A 364 -8.42 20.17 6.11
N ALA A 365 -9.20 21.06 6.71
CA ALA A 365 -8.88 21.68 7.98
C ALA A 365 -8.78 20.65 9.13
N ASP A 366 -9.56 19.57 9.09
CA ASP A 366 -9.50 18.50 10.07
C ASP A 366 -8.18 17.72 9.96
N ILE A 367 -7.65 17.52 8.73
CA ILE A 367 -6.32 16.92 8.54
C ILE A 367 -5.23 17.88 9.06
N ALA A 368 -5.33 19.17 8.77
CA ALA A 368 -4.38 20.14 9.29
C ALA A 368 -4.39 20.21 10.84
N ALA A 369 -5.54 20.01 11.48
CA ALA A 369 -5.65 19.92 12.94
C ALA A 369 -4.99 18.65 13.48
N THR A 370 -5.25 17.50 12.86
CA THR A 370 -4.61 16.24 13.26
C THR A 370 -3.12 16.21 12.97
N ASP A 371 -2.63 16.85 11.90
CA ASP A 371 -1.20 17.03 11.61
C ASP A 371 -0.51 17.82 12.76
N ARG A 372 -1.13 18.91 13.24
CA ARG A 372 -0.60 19.64 14.41
C ARG A 372 -0.58 18.78 15.66
N ALA A 373 -1.65 18.01 15.91
CA ALA A 373 -1.70 17.11 17.06
C ALA A 373 -0.56 16.06 17.03
N ILE A 374 -0.23 15.50 15.85
CA ILE A 374 0.92 14.58 15.71
C ILE A 374 2.24 15.28 16.03
N LEU A 375 2.44 16.51 15.54
CA LEU A 375 3.66 17.29 15.86
C LEU A 375 3.79 17.61 17.35
N ASP A 376 2.68 17.92 18.01
CA ASP A 376 2.64 18.23 19.45
C ASP A 376 2.87 16.98 20.32
N LEU A 377 2.36 15.82 19.88
CA LEU A 377 2.54 14.55 20.60
C LEU A 377 3.98 14.00 20.51
N PHE A 378 4.66 14.25 19.40
CA PHE A 378 5.98 13.69 19.13
C PHE A 378 7.01 14.76 18.77
N PRO A 379 7.25 15.75 19.65
CA PRO A 379 8.07 16.94 19.33
C PRO A 379 9.53 16.61 19.03
N ASP A 380 10.06 15.52 19.60
CA ASP A 380 11.46 15.11 19.44
C ASP A 380 11.67 14.19 18.23
N ASN A 381 10.61 13.83 17.49
CA ASN A 381 10.69 12.97 16.31
C ASN A 381 10.86 13.84 15.04
N GLU A 382 12.09 14.31 14.80
CA GLU A 382 12.38 15.20 13.66
C GLU A 382 12.09 14.55 12.28
N PRO A 383 12.36 13.25 12.03
CA PRO A 383 11.93 12.62 10.78
C PRO A 383 10.42 12.68 10.55
N LEU A 384 9.62 12.38 11.57
CA LEU A 384 8.16 12.48 11.52
C LEU A 384 7.70 13.93 11.28
N ALA A 385 8.30 14.87 12.01
CA ALA A 385 7.98 16.30 11.87
C ALA A 385 8.28 16.81 10.46
N ARG A 386 9.44 16.43 9.89
CA ARG A 386 9.80 16.75 8.51
C ARG A 386 8.78 16.18 7.52
N TRP A 387 8.40 14.91 7.70
CA TRP A 387 7.39 14.29 6.84
C TRP A 387 6.04 15.03 6.90
N ILE A 388 5.50 15.28 8.08
CA ILE A 388 4.18 15.94 8.26
C ILE A 388 4.18 17.33 7.61
N ARG A 389 5.26 18.12 7.78
CA ARG A 389 5.39 19.44 7.14
C ARG A 389 5.41 19.33 5.62
N LEU A 390 6.26 18.44 5.07
CA LEU A 390 6.33 18.22 3.62
C LEU A 390 5.01 17.69 3.04
N ALA A 391 4.33 16.80 3.76
CA ALA A 391 3.04 16.28 3.34
C ALA A 391 1.97 17.39 3.30
N GLY A 392 1.97 18.30 4.28
CA GLY A 392 1.08 19.46 4.30
C GLY A 392 1.28 20.41 3.11
N GLU A 393 2.51 20.53 2.62
CA GLU A 393 2.87 21.41 1.49
C GLU A 393 2.71 20.74 0.10
N LYS A 394 3.00 19.45 -0.01
CA LYS A 394 3.19 18.76 -1.29
C LYS A 394 2.09 17.77 -1.67
N VAL A 395 1.34 17.26 -0.68
CA VAL A 395 0.36 16.20 -0.94
C VAL A 395 -1.02 16.78 -1.20
N HIS A 396 -1.51 16.56 -2.41
CA HIS A 396 -2.90 16.85 -2.79
C HIS A 396 -3.81 15.70 -2.40
N TYR A 397 -4.95 16.00 -1.79
CA TYR A 397 -5.93 15.00 -1.40
C TYR A 397 -6.64 14.41 -2.61
N GLN A 398 -6.93 13.12 -2.53
CA GLN A 398 -7.75 12.37 -3.48
C GLN A 398 -8.96 11.82 -2.72
N GLY A 399 -10.18 12.19 -3.14
CA GLY A 399 -11.41 11.82 -2.43
C GLY A 399 -11.52 12.50 -1.05
N LEU A 400 -11.75 11.71 0.01
CA LEU A 400 -11.75 12.21 1.38
C LEU A 400 -10.32 12.65 1.77
N PRO A 401 -10.18 13.82 2.42
CA PRO A 401 -8.89 14.25 2.96
C PRO A 401 -8.33 13.20 3.91
N ALA A 402 -7.07 12.85 3.72
CA ALA A 402 -6.43 11.80 4.49
C ALA A 402 -4.94 12.07 4.68
N ARG A 403 -4.34 11.43 5.67
CA ARG A 403 -2.91 11.49 5.97
C ARG A 403 -2.40 10.11 6.33
N ILE A 404 -1.12 9.92 6.17
CA ILE A 404 -0.36 8.77 6.65
C ILE A 404 0.92 9.25 7.33
N CYS A 405 1.32 8.58 8.38
CA CYS A 405 2.67 8.67 8.94
C CYS A 405 3.09 7.31 9.50
N TRP A 406 4.35 7.15 9.87
CA TRP A 406 4.81 5.93 10.49
C TRP A 406 4.94 6.13 12.00
N LEU A 407 4.18 5.31 12.73
CA LEU A 407 4.19 5.28 14.20
C LEU A 407 4.46 3.85 14.68
N GLY A 408 5.13 3.75 15.81
CA GLY A 408 5.51 2.49 16.42
C GLY A 408 4.54 2.01 17.50
N TYR A 409 4.98 0.94 18.20
CA TYR A 409 4.32 0.48 19.40
C TYR A 409 4.36 1.53 20.52
N GLY A 410 3.21 1.83 21.12
CA GLY A 410 3.05 2.87 22.15
C GLY A 410 2.99 4.30 21.62
N GLU A 411 2.88 4.47 20.30
CA GLU A 411 2.70 5.78 19.64
C GLU A 411 1.32 5.86 18.95
N ARG A 412 0.84 4.75 18.35
CA ARG A 412 -0.42 4.72 17.61
C ARG A 412 -1.65 4.91 18.48
N ASP A 413 -1.68 4.30 19.66
CA ASP A 413 -2.76 4.43 20.63
C ASP A 413 -2.84 5.84 21.18
N VAL A 414 -1.71 6.47 21.49
CA VAL A 414 -1.64 7.87 21.93
C VAL A 414 -2.21 8.80 20.85
N ALA A 415 -1.80 8.64 19.59
CA ALA A 415 -2.32 9.43 18.48
C ALA A 415 -3.82 9.20 18.27
N GLY A 416 -4.26 7.95 18.27
CA GLY A 416 -5.68 7.59 18.08
C GLY A 416 -6.58 8.10 19.19
N LEU A 417 -6.14 8.04 20.46
CA LEU A 417 -6.86 8.60 21.61
C LEU A 417 -6.97 10.11 21.49
N ARG A 418 -5.89 10.81 21.11
CA ARG A 418 -5.93 12.25 20.89
C ARG A 418 -6.94 12.62 19.80
N PHE A 419 -6.98 11.87 18.68
CA PHE A 419 -7.99 12.12 17.64
C PHE A 419 -9.42 11.91 18.15
N ASN A 420 -9.63 10.89 18.98
CA ASN A 420 -10.94 10.67 19.60
C ASN A 420 -11.35 11.80 20.54
N GLU A 421 -10.42 12.35 21.32
CA GLU A 421 -10.64 13.55 22.16
C GLU A 421 -10.97 14.79 21.32
N MET A 422 -10.28 14.99 20.20
CA MET A 422 -10.53 16.11 19.29
C MET A 422 -11.93 16.06 18.67
N VAL A 423 -12.43 14.85 18.37
CA VAL A 423 -13.82 14.66 17.93
C VAL A 423 -14.80 14.95 19.07
N ALA A 424 -14.54 14.42 20.27
CA ALA A 424 -15.40 14.62 21.43
C ALA A 424 -15.52 16.09 21.85
N SER A 425 -14.44 16.86 21.71
CA SER A 425 -14.41 18.30 22.06
C SER A 425 -14.97 19.20 20.95
N GLY A 426 -15.19 18.67 19.74
CA GLY A 426 -15.61 19.45 18.57
C GLY A 426 -14.45 20.24 17.92
N GLU A 427 -13.19 19.91 18.23
CA GLU A 427 -12.00 20.41 17.53
C GLU A 427 -11.95 19.87 16.09
N LEU A 428 -12.44 18.66 15.86
CA LEU A 428 -12.71 18.11 14.54
C LEU A 428 -14.20 18.14 14.23
N SER A 429 -14.54 18.44 12.99
CA SER A 429 -15.92 18.66 12.54
C SER A 429 -16.73 17.37 12.32
N ALA A 430 -16.05 16.23 12.20
CA ALA A 430 -16.65 14.89 12.10
C ALA A 430 -15.63 13.82 12.53
N PRO A 431 -16.08 12.56 12.74
CA PRO A 431 -15.19 11.44 13.05
C PRO A 431 -14.08 11.20 12.06
N VAL A 432 -13.04 10.53 12.55
CA VAL A 432 -11.86 10.14 11.81
C VAL A 432 -11.76 8.61 11.75
N VAL A 433 -11.57 8.09 10.54
CA VAL A 433 -11.24 6.68 10.33
C VAL A 433 -9.74 6.51 10.49
N ILE A 434 -9.33 5.55 11.31
CA ILE A 434 -7.93 5.21 11.56
C ILE A 434 -7.69 3.78 11.13
N GLY A 435 -6.71 3.59 10.26
CA GLY A 435 -6.30 2.27 9.81
C GLY A 435 -4.81 2.21 9.52
N ARG A 436 -4.38 1.15 8.86
CA ARG A 436 -3.00 1.01 8.41
C ARG A 436 -2.93 0.31 7.07
N ASP A 437 -1.77 0.36 6.45
CA ASP A 437 -1.48 -0.50 5.32
C ASP A 437 -1.38 -1.97 5.77
N HIS A 438 -1.73 -2.90 4.89
CA HIS A 438 -1.61 -4.33 5.13
C HIS A 438 -0.17 -4.84 5.04
N LEU A 439 0.79 -3.94 4.86
CA LEU A 439 2.24 -4.18 4.87
C LEU A 439 2.85 -4.07 6.27
N ASP A 440 2.05 -3.94 7.30
CA ASP A 440 2.53 -3.73 8.68
C ASP A 440 3.23 -4.98 9.23
N ALA A 441 4.24 -4.78 10.06
CA ALA A 441 5.22 -5.77 10.49
C ALA A 441 4.66 -7.09 11.03
N GLY A 442 3.55 -7.05 11.77
CA GLY A 442 2.91 -8.21 12.40
C GLY A 442 1.74 -8.80 11.63
N SER A 443 1.40 -8.26 10.47
CA SER A 443 0.12 -8.55 9.80
C SER A 443 0.25 -9.27 8.46
N VAL A 444 1.44 -9.72 8.10
CA VAL A 444 1.74 -10.21 6.75
C VAL A 444 2.64 -11.43 6.75
N ALA A 445 2.44 -12.32 5.78
CA ALA A 445 3.42 -13.29 5.33
C ALA A 445 3.59 -13.10 3.81
N SER A 446 4.78 -12.66 3.39
CA SER A 446 5.10 -12.32 2.01
C SER A 446 6.61 -12.47 1.77
N PRO A 447 7.07 -13.69 1.40
CA PRO A 447 8.50 -14.02 1.28
C PRO A 447 9.27 -13.18 0.26
N TYR A 448 8.58 -12.57 -0.70
CA TYR A 448 9.21 -11.72 -1.71
C TYR A 448 9.10 -10.22 -1.39
N ARG A 449 8.63 -9.85 -0.19
CA ARG A 449 8.49 -8.43 0.19
C ARG A 449 8.67 -8.19 1.69
N GLU A 450 7.58 -8.19 2.48
CA GLU A 450 7.65 -7.75 3.88
C GLU A 450 8.37 -8.75 4.79
N THR A 451 8.27 -10.03 4.50
CA THR A 451 8.92 -11.09 5.28
C THR A 451 10.10 -11.73 4.56
N GLU A 452 10.62 -11.09 3.53
CA GLU A 452 11.83 -11.52 2.84
C GLU A 452 13.01 -11.55 3.81
N ALA A 453 13.72 -12.67 3.83
CA ALA A 453 14.94 -12.88 4.64
C ALA A 453 14.73 -12.63 6.14
N MET A 454 13.71 -13.22 6.73
CA MET A 454 13.56 -13.28 8.18
C MET A 454 14.76 -14.00 8.82
N ALA A 455 15.23 -13.52 9.97
CA ALA A 455 16.45 -14.04 10.59
C ALA A 455 16.39 -15.55 10.90
N ASP A 456 15.22 -16.08 11.17
CA ASP A 456 14.94 -17.49 11.47
C ASP A 456 14.45 -18.31 10.26
N GLY A 457 14.28 -17.68 9.07
CA GLY A 457 13.75 -18.31 7.86
C GLY A 457 12.23 -18.50 7.86
N SER A 458 11.49 -17.82 8.73
CA SER A 458 10.02 -17.92 8.85
C SER A 458 9.24 -17.10 7.83
N ASP A 459 9.83 -16.80 6.68
CA ASP A 459 9.32 -15.89 5.66
C ASP A 459 7.88 -16.22 5.21
N ALA A 460 7.56 -17.51 5.06
CA ALA A 460 6.31 -17.99 4.51
C ALA A 460 5.26 -18.42 5.55
N ILE A 461 5.51 -18.21 6.86
CA ILE A 461 4.59 -18.64 7.91
C ILE A 461 3.39 -17.69 7.99
N ALA A 462 2.23 -18.18 7.56
CA ALA A 462 1.00 -17.39 7.48
C ALA A 462 0.20 -17.35 8.81
N ASP A 463 0.64 -18.03 9.86
CA ASP A 463 0.02 -17.95 11.18
C ASP A 463 0.01 -16.52 11.74
N TRP A 464 1.06 -15.73 11.43
CA TRP A 464 1.20 -14.36 11.91
C TRP A 464 0.08 -13.43 11.45
N PRO A 465 -0.24 -13.30 10.15
CA PRO A 465 -1.38 -12.49 9.72
C PRO A 465 -2.73 -13.03 10.22
N LEU A 466 -2.89 -14.34 10.40
CA LEU A 466 -4.11 -14.91 10.96
C LEU A 466 -4.26 -14.53 12.43
N LEU A 467 -3.21 -14.67 13.24
CA LEU A 467 -3.19 -14.24 14.65
C LEU A 467 -3.41 -12.72 14.76
N ASN A 468 -2.85 -11.92 13.84
CA ASN A 468 -3.08 -10.48 13.79
C ASN A 468 -4.58 -10.16 13.58
N ALA A 469 -5.25 -10.81 12.63
CA ALA A 469 -6.68 -10.61 12.41
C ALA A 469 -7.51 -11.03 13.62
N LEU A 470 -7.17 -12.15 14.27
CA LEU A 470 -7.86 -12.65 15.45
C LEU A 470 -7.70 -11.69 16.64
N VAL A 471 -6.49 -11.19 16.91
CA VAL A 471 -6.26 -10.27 18.03
C VAL A 471 -6.93 -8.91 17.78
N ASN A 472 -6.93 -8.40 16.56
CA ASN A 472 -7.64 -7.17 16.22
C ASN A 472 -9.16 -7.32 16.37
N THR A 473 -9.72 -8.49 16.01
CA THR A 473 -11.13 -8.83 16.26
C THR A 473 -11.43 -8.85 17.75
N ALA A 474 -10.58 -9.52 18.55
CA ALA A 474 -10.73 -9.59 20.01
C ALA A 474 -10.54 -8.23 20.70
N SER A 475 -9.75 -7.34 20.12
CA SER A 475 -9.49 -5.99 20.64
C SER A 475 -10.62 -4.99 20.34
N GLY A 476 -11.55 -5.32 19.45
CA GLY A 476 -12.70 -4.48 19.13
C GLY A 476 -12.51 -3.54 17.94
N ALA A 477 -11.64 -3.87 16.98
CA ALA A 477 -11.52 -3.12 15.72
C ALA A 477 -12.90 -2.97 15.03
N THR A 478 -13.12 -1.85 14.35
CA THR A 478 -14.41 -1.58 13.70
C THR A 478 -14.65 -2.50 12.52
N TRP A 479 -13.61 -2.78 11.72
CA TRP A 479 -13.62 -3.89 10.77
C TRP A 479 -12.24 -4.52 10.63
N VAL A 480 -12.23 -5.81 10.31
CA VAL A 480 -11.02 -6.63 10.16
C VAL A 480 -11.10 -7.40 8.85
N SER A 481 -9.97 -7.60 8.21
CA SER A 481 -9.89 -8.25 6.91
C SER A 481 -8.68 -9.17 6.77
N ILE A 482 -8.83 -10.22 5.96
CA ILE A 482 -7.75 -11.11 5.54
C ILE A 482 -7.76 -11.19 4.01
N HIS A 483 -6.58 -11.04 3.41
CA HIS A 483 -6.42 -11.01 1.96
C HIS A 483 -5.30 -11.95 1.53
N HIS A 484 -5.44 -12.53 0.35
CA HIS A 484 -4.45 -13.38 -0.27
C HIS A 484 -3.93 -12.75 -1.57
N GLY A 485 -2.64 -12.87 -1.81
CA GLY A 485 -1.99 -12.51 -3.05
C GLY A 485 -1.73 -11.02 -3.28
N GLY A 486 -2.06 -10.16 -2.33
CA GLY A 486 -1.90 -8.71 -2.49
C GLY A 486 -0.45 -8.29 -2.69
N GLY A 487 -0.21 -7.45 -3.70
CA GLY A 487 1.08 -6.84 -4.01
C GLY A 487 2.08 -7.72 -4.72
N VAL A 488 2.10 -9.03 -4.46
CA VAL A 488 3.10 -9.98 -5.01
C VAL A 488 2.49 -11.13 -5.81
N GLY A 489 1.17 -11.23 -5.86
CA GLY A 489 0.43 -12.22 -6.68
C GLY A 489 -0.11 -13.41 -5.90
N MET A 490 -1.02 -14.16 -6.52
CA MET A 490 -1.67 -15.33 -5.94
C MET A 490 -0.66 -16.39 -5.50
N GLY A 491 -0.85 -16.96 -4.30
CA GLY A 491 0.01 -17.97 -3.71
C GLY A 491 1.24 -17.40 -2.98
N ARG A 492 1.47 -16.07 -2.98
CA ARG A 492 2.72 -15.48 -2.53
C ARG A 492 2.61 -14.58 -1.30
N SER A 493 1.39 -14.31 -0.83
CA SER A 493 1.22 -13.51 0.39
C SER A 493 -0.13 -13.70 1.04
N ILE A 494 -0.18 -13.53 2.37
CA ILE A 494 -1.39 -13.35 3.16
C ILE A 494 -1.22 -12.08 3.99
N HIS A 495 -2.22 -11.22 4.00
CA HIS A 495 -2.25 -9.95 4.71
C HIS A 495 -3.48 -9.85 5.60
N ALA A 496 -3.34 -9.26 6.77
CA ALA A 496 -4.45 -8.85 7.62
C ALA A 496 -4.54 -7.33 7.69
N GLY A 497 -5.76 -6.81 7.70
CA GLY A 497 -6.07 -5.39 7.87
C GLY A 497 -6.98 -5.15 9.07
N GLN A 498 -6.84 -4.00 9.70
CA GLN A 498 -7.73 -3.52 10.74
C GLN A 498 -8.02 -2.03 10.55
N VAL A 499 -9.22 -1.62 10.97
CA VAL A 499 -9.64 -0.22 10.99
C VAL A 499 -10.43 0.06 12.25
N THR A 500 -10.17 1.20 12.87
CA THR A 500 -10.90 1.76 14.00
C THR A 500 -11.49 3.12 13.64
N VAL A 501 -12.47 3.58 14.42
CA VAL A 501 -13.11 4.88 14.21
C VAL A 501 -13.01 5.69 15.49
N ALA A 502 -12.43 6.88 15.40
CA ALA A 502 -12.45 7.90 16.44
C ALA A 502 -13.73 8.72 16.26
N ASP A 503 -14.78 8.37 17.02
CA ASP A 503 -16.09 9.01 16.92
C ASP A 503 -16.44 9.90 18.12
N GLY A 504 -15.47 10.09 19.03
CA GLY A 504 -15.60 10.91 20.22
C GLY A 504 -16.25 10.21 21.42
N THR A 505 -16.70 8.95 21.27
CA THR A 505 -17.33 8.21 22.37
C THR A 505 -16.29 7.54 23.29
N ALA A 506 -16.69 7.25 24.54
CA ALA A 506 -15.85 6.50 25.47
C ALA A 506 -15.56 5.08 24.95
N LEU A 507 -16.55 4.41 24.35
CA LEU A 507 -16.38 3.08 23.76
C LEU A 507 -15.36 3.08 22.63
N ALA A 508 -15.38 4.10 21.76
CA ALA A 508 -14.35 4.25 20.71
C ALA A 508 -12.96 4.43 21.31
N GLY A 509 -12.82 5.24 22.36
CA GLY A 509 -11.56 5.44 23.08
C GLY A 509 -11.00 4.12 23.63
N GLU A 510 -11.84 3.29 24.28
CA GLU A 510 -11.41 2.00 24.82
C GLU A 510 -10.98 1.03 23.71
N LYS A 511 -11.71 0.98 22.59
CA LYS A 511 -11.36 0.14 21.43
C LYS A 511 -10.07 0.60 20.78
N ILE A 512 -9.90 1.91 20.56
CA ILE A 512 -8.71 2.53 20.00
C ILE A 512 -7.48 2.17 20.85
N ALA A 513 -7.56 2.35 22.17
CA ALA A 513 -6.46 2.02 23.08
C ALA A 513 -6.00 0.56 22.94
N ARG A 514 -6.93 -0.39 22.84
CA ARG A 514 -6.57 -1.81 22.70
C ARG A 514 -6.08 -2.18 21.31
N VAL A 515 -6.79 -1.79 20.26
CA VAL A 515 -6.45 -2.14 18.88
C VAL A 515 -5.10 -1.54 18.49
N LEU A 516 -4.91 -0.24 18.76
CA LEU A 516 -3.70 0.47 18.34
C LEU A 516 -2.48 0.19 19.24
N SER A 517 -2.65 -0.51 20.38
CA SER A 517 -1.56 -1.13 21.14
C SER A 517 -1.28 -2.55 20.63
N ASN A 518 -2.32 -3.40 20.53
CA ASN A 518 -2.14 -4.82 20.23
C ASN A 518 -1.67 -5.08 18.79
N ASP A 519 -2.15 -4.30 17.85
CA ASP A 519 -1.79 -4.44 16.43
C ASP A 519 -0.28 -4.22 16.18
N PRO A 520 0.35 -3.10 16.57
CA PRO A 520 1.80 -2.93 16.43
C PRO A 520 2.63 -3.84 17.34
N ALA A 521 2.08 -4.27 18.51
CA ALA A 521 2.75 -5.26 19.36
C ALA A 521 3.01 -6.58 18.62
N MET A 522 2.12 -7.00 17.72
CA MET A 522 2.33 -8.19 16.89
C MET A 522 3.59 -8.09 16.04
N GLY A 523 3.95 -6.90 15.57
CA GLY A 523 5.21 -6.68 14.84
C GLY A 523 6.42 -6.88 15.73
N VAL A 524 6.41 -6.34 16.95
CA VAL A 524 7.49 -6.54 17.94
C VAL A 524 7.60 -8.01 18.29
N ILE A 525 6.49 -8.66 18.68
CA ILE A 525 6.45 -10.08 19.07
C ILE A 525 7.03 -10.98 17.97
N ARG A 526 6.58 -10.81 16.74
CA ARG A 526 7.07 -11.58 15.59
C ARG A 526 8.58 -11.46 15.40
N HIS A 527 9.12 -10.24 15.53
CA HIS A 527 10.55 -10.01 15.34
C HIS A 527 11.38 -10.47 16.54
N VAL A 528 10.84 -10.45 17.76
CA VAL A 528 11.47 -11.11 18.92
C VAL A 528 11.55 -12.62 18.70
N ASP A 529 10.44 -13.24 18.28
CA ASP A 529 10.38 -14.68 18.01
C ASP A 529 11.36 -15.10 16.89
N ALA A 530 11.55 -14.24 15.91
CA ALA A 530 12.51 -14.46 14.83
C ALA A 530 13.99 -14.14 15.21
N GLY A 531 14.26 -13.72 16.45
CA GLY A 531 15.62 -13.54 16.96
C GLY A 531 16.26 -12.19 16.66
N TYR A 532 15.49 -11.12 16.43
CA TYR A 532 16.03 -9.78 16.25
C TYR A 532 16.29 -9.09 17.60
N ASP A 533 17.56 -8.78 17.91
CA ASP A 533 17.98 -8.11 19.16
C ASP A 533 17.22 -6.79 19.39
N ARG A 534 17.09 -5.97 18.35
CA ARG A 534 16.36 -4.69 18.45
C ARG A 534 14.92 -4.86 18.90
N ALA A 535 14.23 -5.90 18.43
CA ALA A 535 12.86 -6.19 18.84
C ALA A 535 12.80 -6.64 20.31
N ALA A 536 13.77 -7.42 20.76
CA ALA A 536 13.88 -7.84 22.16
C ALA A 536 14.12 -6.64 23.10
N GLU A 537 14.99 -5.70 22.70
CA GLU A 537 15.18 -4.42 23.41
C GLU A 537 13.86 -3.65 23.54
N VAL A 538 13.16 -3.44 22.41
CA VAL A 538 11.87 -2.72 22.38
C VAL A 538 10.82 -3.43 23.24
N ALA A 539 10.75 -4.77 23.16
CA ALA A 539 9.84 -5.55 24.00
C ALA A 539 10.09 -5.31 25.50
N THR A 540 11.36 -5.27 25.91
CA THR A 540 11.77 -4.98 27.29
C THR A 540 11.46 -3.54 27.67
N GLU A 541 11.86 -2.57 26.86
CA GLU A 541 11.66 -1.13 27.10
C GLU A 541 10.18 -0.75 27.21
N ARG A 542 9.32 -1.40 26.42
CA ARG A 542 7.89 -1.08 26.30
C ARG A 542 6.97 -2.08 27.03
N GLY A 543 7.53 -3.07 27.72
CA GLY A 543 6.77 -4.05 28.49
C GLY A 543 5.94 -5.02 27.67
N VAL A 544 6.36 -5.34 26.44
CA VAL A 544 5.72 -6.37 25.61
C VAL A 544 6.11 -7.75 26.13
N ARG A 545 5.12 -8.54 26.54
CA ARG A 545 5.36 -9.88 27.09
C ARG A 545 5.56 -10.90 25.97
N VAL A 546 6.76 -11.51 25.94
CA VAL A 546 7.09 -12.61 25.02
C VAL A 546 7.55 -13.80 25.88
N PRO A 547 6.64 -14.76 26.19
CA PRO A 547 6.89 -15.78 27.21
C PRO A 547 8.17 -16.62 27.03
N MET A 548 8.56 -16.87 25.77
CA MET A 548 9.79 -17.64 25.47
C MET A 548 11.08 -16.83 25.67
N HIS A 549 10.96 -15.51 25.88
CA HIS A 549 12.08 -14.57 26.10
C HIS A 549 12.01 -13.89 27.47
N GLU A 550 11.03 -14.25 28.31
CA GLU A 550 10.99 -13.85 29.72
C GLU A 550 12.02 -14.71 30.47
N ALA A 551 13.04 -14.09 31.16
CA ALA A 551 14.07 -14.75 31.92
C ALA A 551 13.55 -15.26 33.29
#